data_8ebd6bb216573f47a24aa80d0e04775e
#
_entry.id   8ebd6bb216573f47a24aa80d0e04775e
#
_cell.length_a   1.000
_cell.length_b   1.000
_cell.length_c   1.000
_cell.angle_alpha   90.00
_cell.angle_beta   90.00
_cell.angle_gamma   90.00
#
_symmetry.space_group_name_H-M   'P 1'
#
loop_
_entity.id
_entity.type
_entity.pdbx_description
1 polymer ?
#
loop_
_entity_poly.entity_id
_entity_poly.type
_entity_poly.pdbx_seq_one_letter_code
_entity_poly.pdbx_strand_id
1 'polypeptide(L)'
;MSPKLFNAIRTQSIDSPELNIRAAIAYLFTRMAKFDVQTVPDESDQTIHSVTVVHGDSLERIARRVGTSIDELKNFRSEVSITQLRIGEKLRYRKMKAGRVIVGWRKWDFVTIAARYKGGGDPAYADKLAFVANLFSRQKR
;
A
#
# COMPACT_ATOMS: atom_id res chain seq x y z
N MET A 1 -8.32 -1.54 -0.30
CA MET A 1 -9.47 -2.49 -0.39
C MET A 1 -9.06 -3.63 -1.30
N SER A 2 -9.26 -4.88 -0.90
CA SER A 2 -8.90 -6.02 -1.75
C SER A 2 -9.79 -6.05 -3.01
N PRO A 3 -9.26 -6.48 -4.18
CA PRO A 3 -10.05 -6.61 -5.40
C PRO A 3 -11.28 -7.51 -5.22
N LYS A 4 -11.18 -8.55 -4.38
CA LYS A 4 -12.29 -9.45 -4.06
C LYS A 4 -13.44 -8.74 -3.34
N LEU A 5 -13.12 -7.89 -2.35
CA LEU A 5 -14.14 -7.13 -1.62
C LEU A 5 -14.79 -6.07 -2.52
N PHE A 6 -14.01 -5.40 -3.36
CA PHE A 6 -14.53 -4.44 -4.33
C PHE A 6 -15.51 -5.09 -5.31
N ASN A 7 -15.15 -6.26 -5.86
CA ASN A 7 -16.03 -6.99 -6.76
C ASN A 7 -17.29 -7.51 -6.04
N ALA A 8 -17.19 -8.01 -4.81
CA ALA A 8 -18.34 -8.47 -4.04
C ALA A 8 -19.35 -7.33 -3.76
N ILE A 9 -18.85 -6.13 -3.42
CA ILE A 9 -19.68 -4.94 -3.21
C ILE A 9 -20.39 -4.52 -4.51
N ARG A 10 -19.73 -4.68 -5.67
CA ARG A 10 -20.27 -4.28 -6.97
C ARG A 10 -21.28 -5.26 -7.54
N THR A 11 -21.15 -6.55 -7.27
CA THR A 11 -21.91 -7.64 -7.92
C THR A 11 -22.95 -8.28 -7.02
N GLN A 12 -22.77 -8.20 -5.69
CA GLN A 12 -23.74 -8.71 -4.73
C GLN A 12 -24.65 -7.58 -4.24
N SER A 13 -25.90 -7.90 -4.03
CA SER A 13 -26.91 -6.96 -3.54
C SER A 13 -26.42 -6.19 -2.32
N ILE A 14 -26.64 -4.87 -2.34
CA ILE A 14 -26.37 -3.92 -1.24
C ILE A 14 -27.11 -4.33 0.06
N ASP A 15 -27.98 -5.32 -0.01
CA ASP A 15 -28.82 -5.80 1.08
C ASP A 15 -28.13 -6.71 2.10
N SER A 16 -26.83 -7.06 1.88
CA SER A 16 -26.06 -7.81 2.88
C SER A 16 -25.48 -6.88 3.96
N PRO A 17 -25.98 -6.93 5.21
CA PRO A 17 -25.44 -6.12 6.32
C PRO A 17 -23.94 -6.35 6.55
N GLU A 18 -23.49 -7.60 6.41
CA GLU A 18 -22.06 -7.95 6.57
C GLU A 18 -21.19 -7.28 5.53
N LEU A 19 -21.57 -7.30 4.25
CA LEU A 19 -20.82 -6.64 3.18
C LEU A 19 -20.82 -5.13 3.36
N ASN A 20 -21.95 -4.54 3.78
CA ASN A 20 -22.03 -3.11 4.06
C ASN A 20 -21.10 -2.69 5.20
N ILE A 21 -21.05 -3.46 6.28
CA ILE A 21 -20.11 -3.21 7.40
C ILE A 21 -18.66 -3.32 6.93
N ARG A 22 -18.31 -4.38 6.20
CA ARG A 22 -16.95 -4.57 5.66
C ARG A 22 -16.56 -3.43 4.71
N ALA A 23 -17.48 -2.99 3.87
CA ALA A 23 -17.27 -1.86 2.95
C ALA A 23 -17.05 -0.56 3.71
N ALA A 24 -17.86 -0.28 4.72
CA ALA A 24 -17.74 0.91 5.55
C ALA A 24 -16.39 0.95 6.31
N ILE A 25 -15.97 -0.19 6.86
CA ILE A 25 -14.67 -0.32 7.53
C ILE A 25 -13.54 -0.08 6.52
N ALA A 26 -13.55 -0.73 5.36
CA ALA A 26 -12.53 -0.56 4.34
C ALA A 26 -12.46 0.88 3.83
N TYR A 27 -13.62 1.53 3.66
CA TYR A 27 -13.69 2.95 3.29
C TYR A 27 -13.08 3.83 4.39
N LEU A 28 -13.43 3.61 5.66
CA LEU A 28 -12.86 4.36 6.78
C LEU A 28 -11.32 4.25 6.80
N PHE A 29 -10.78 3.03 6.74
CA PHE A 29 -9.33 2.83 6.69
C PHE A 29 -8.69 3.57 5.50
N THR A 30 -9.31 3.52 4.33
CA THR A 30 -8.82 4.24 3.15
C THR A 30 -8.80 5.76 3.38
N ARG A 31 -9.80 6.32 4.07
CA ARG A 31 -9.89 7.76 4.37
C ARG A 31 -8.89 8.19 5.46
N MET A 32 -8.56 7.29 6.39
CA MET A 32 -7.64 7.55 7.49
C MET A 32 -6.17 7.32 7.10
N ALA A 33 -5.88 6.53 6.07
CA ALA A 33 -4.53 6.28 5.59
C ALA A 33 -3.92 7.54 4.95
N LYS A 34 -2.61 7.70 5.16
CA LYS A 34 -1.75 8.62 4.40
C LYS A 34 -1.05 7.80 3.33
N PHE A 35 -1.17 8.21 2.09
CA PHE A 35 -0.59 7.52 0.96
C PHE A 35 0.57 8.31 0.37
N ASP A 36 1.53 7.58 -0.18
CA ASP A 36 2.61 8.09 -1.01
C ASP A 36 2.80 7.18 -2.22
N VAL A 37 3.50 7.68 -3.24
CA VAL A 37 3.88 6.90 -4.42
C VAL A 37 5.32 6.48 -4.25
N GLN A 38 5.53 5.18 -4.15
CA GLN A 38 6.86 4.58 -3.98
C GLN A 38 7.11 3.51 -5.03
N THR A 39 8.39 3.19 -5.25
CA THR A 39 8.78 2.07 -6.10
C THR A 39 8.54 0.77 -5.34
N VAL A 40 7.63 -0.07 -5.86
CA VAL A 40 7.24 -1.33 -5.25
C VAL A 40 7.41 -2.48 -6.25
N PRO A 41 7.55 -3.74 -5.79
CA PRO A 41 7.57 -4.89 -6.69
C PRO A 41 6.32 -4.93 -7.56
N ASP A 42 6.50 -5.29 -8.84
CA ASP A 42 5.37 -5.47 -9.74
C ASP A 42 4.67 -6.80 -9.47
N GLU A 43 3.49 -6.74 -8.84
CA GLU A 43 2.70 -7.93 -8.52
C GLU A 43 2.23 -8.71 -9.77
N SER A 44 2.23 -8.08 -10.94
CA SER A 44 1.86 -8.73 -12.20
C SER A 44 3.01 -9.57 -12.79
N ASP A 45 4.25 -9.31 -12.35
CA ASP A 45 5.45 -10.07 -12.75
C ASP A 45 6.27 -10.45 -11.51
N GLN A 46 5.92 -11.53 -10.87
CA GLN A 46 6.62 -12.06 -9.70
C GLN A 46 7.87 -12.87 -10.05
N THR A 47 8.25 -12.92 -11.31
CA THR A 47 9.41 -13.69 -11.80
C THR A 47 10.70 -13.00 -11.37
N ILE A 48 11.68 -13.81 -10.94
CA ILE A 48 13.03 -13.34 -10.72
C ILE A 48 13.77 -13.39 -12.06
N HIS A 49 14.10 -12.24 -12.59
CA HIS A 49 14.85 -12.07 -13.83
C HIS A 49 16.36 -12.02 -13.56
N SER A 50 17.15 -12.13 -14.62
CA SER A 50 18.59 -11.92 -14.57
C SER A 50 19.06 -11.02 -15.71
N VAL A 51 20.09 -10.22 -15.45
CA VAL A 51 20.75 -9.37 -16.42
C VAL A 51 22.26 -9.51 -16.30
N THR A 52 22.95 -9.56 -17.42
CA THR A 52 24.42 -9.63 -17.45
C THR A 52 25.01 -8.24 -17.51
N VAL A 53 25.99 -7.98 -16.65
CA VAL A 53 26.74 -6.73 -16.63
C VAL A 53 27.66 -6.65 -17.85
N VAL A 54 27.57 -5.56 -18.59
CA VAL A 54 28.44 -5.27 -19.74
C VAL A 54 29.37 -4.09 -19.46
N HIS A 55 30.36 -3.90 -20.34
CA HIS A 55 31.29 -2.79 -20.21
C HIS A 55 30.55 -1.42 -20.14
N GLY A 56 30.95 -0.58 -19.19
CA GLY A 56 30.35 0.73 -18.97
C GLY A 56 29.02 0.74 -18.21
N ASP A 57 28.53 -0.43 -17.74
CA ASP A 57 27.36 -0.50 -16.88
C ASP A 57 27.61 0.09 -15.48
N SER A 58 26.59 0.68 -14.92
CA SER A 58 26.45 1.01 -13.50
C SER A 58 25.14 0.42 -12.98
N LEU A 59 25.01 0.24 -11.67
CA LEU A 59 23.76 -0.23 -11.07
C LEU A 59 22.56 0.64 -11.49
N GLU A 60 22.77 1.96 -11.59
CA GLU A 60 21.73 2.89 -12.03
C GLU A 60 21.32 2.66 -13.48
N ARG A 61 22.32 2.49 -14.39
CA ARG A 61 22.03 2.20 -15.82
C ARG A 61 21.31 0.88 -15.98
N ILE A 62 21.74 -0.15 -15.25
CA ILE A 62 21.11 -1.47 -15.26
C ILE A 62 19.69 -1.35 -14.73
N ALA A 63 19.48 -0.74 -13.55
CA ALA A 63 18.17 -0.58 -12.94
C ALA A 63 17.17 0.10 -13.89
N ARG A 64 17.58 1.19 -14.54
CA ARG A 64 16.78 1.92 -15.53
C ARG A 64 16.48 1.07 -16.76
N ARG A 65 17.46 0.32 -17.27
CA ARG A 65 17.34 -0.54 -18.46
C ARG A 65 16.34 -1.67 -18.25
N VAL A 66 16.33 -2.29 -17.07
CA VAL A 66 15.51 -3.47 -16.79
C VAL A 66 14.22 -3.20 -16.00
N GLY A 67 13.96 -1.94 -15.64
CA GLY A 67 12.74 -1.55 -14.93
C GLY A 67 12.71 -2.04 -13.48
N THR A 68 13.84 -1.86 -12.76
CA THR A 68 13.96 -2.20 -11.33
C THR A 68 14.56 -1.03 -10.53
N SER A 69 14.79 -1.23 -9.25
CA SER A 69 15.49 -0.28 -8.39
C SER A 69 16.93 -0.71 -8.11
N ILE A 70 17.79 0.25 -7.75
CA ILE A 70 19.16 -0.04 -7.32
C ILE A 70 19.15 -0.91 -6.07
N ASP A 71 18.24 -0.63 -5.14
CA ASP A 71 18.12 -1.39 -3.89
C ASP A 71 17.71 -2.84 -4.14
N GLU A 72 16.82 -3.09 -5.12
CA GLU A 72 16.45 -4.44 -5.50
C GLU A 72 17.63 -5.20 -6.11
N LEU A 73 18.44 -4.56 -6.96
CA LEU A 73 19.67 -5.16 -7.48
C LEU A 73 20.68 -5.48 -6.37
N LYS A 74 20.77 -4.63 -5.35
CA LYS A 74 21.64 -4.86 -4.19
C LYS A 74 21.14 -5.98 -3.30
N ASN A 75 19.82 -6.08 -3.07
CA ASN A 75 19.21 -7.10 -2.23
C ASN A 75 19.46 -8.54 -2.75
N PHE A 76 19.62 -8.71 -4.05
CA PHE A 76 19.95 -10.00 -4.65
C PHE A 76 21.46 -10.29 -4.76
N ARG A 77 22.32 -9.36 -4.37
CA ARG A 77 23.76 -9.58 -4.30
C ARG A 77 24.14 -10.05 -2.90
N SER A 78 24.93 -11.12 -2.83
CA SER A 78 25.62 -11.49 -1.60
C SER A 78 26.60 -10.38 -1.22
N GLU A 79 26.93 -10.25 0.07
CA GLU A 79 27.69 -9.16 0.71
C GLU A 79 29.06 -8.79 0.12
N VAL A 80 29.51 -9.46 -0.93
CA VAL A 80 30.81 -9.20 -1.54
C VAL A 80 30.68 -8.02 -2.52
N SER A 81 31.07 -6.85 -2.02
CA SER A 81 31.32 -5.62 -2.79
C SER A 81 30.12 -5.02 -3.53
N ILE A 82 29.28 -4.31 -2.78
CA ILE A 82 28.11 -3.56 -3.28
C ILE A 82 28.47 -2.54 -4.39
N THR A 83 29.72 -2.14 -4.50
CA THR A 83 30.17 -1.03 -5.35
C THR A 83 30.90 -1.46 -6.63
N GLN A 84 31.44 -2.67 -6.71
CA GLN A 84 32.19 -3.11 -7.89
C GLN A 84 31.38 -4.11 -8.73
N LEU A 85 30.93 -3.66 -9.90
CA LEU A 85 30.35 -4.52 -10.93
C LEU A 85 31.46 -5.20 -11.72
N ARG A 86 31.35 -6.51 -11.94
CA ARG A 86 32.25 -7.27 -12.80
C ARG A 86 31.59 -7.51 -14.15
N ILE A 87 32.28 -7.22 -15.24
CA ILE A 87 31.80 -7.53 -16.57
C ILE A 87 31.54 -9.04 -16.67
N GLY A 88 30.37 -9.42 -17.21
CA GLY A 88 29.92 -10.82 -17.28
C GLY A 88 29.20 -11.32 -16.03
N GLU A 89 29.18 -10.56 -14.94
CA GLU A 89 28.38 -10.89 -13.73
C GLU A 89 26.91 -10.93 -14.05
N LYS A 90 26.18 -11.92 -13.51
CA LYS A 90 24.72 -12.00 -13.61
C LYS A 90 24.08 -11.44 -12.36
N LEU A 91 23.32 -10.35 -12.51
CA LEU A 91 22.52 -9.74 -11.44
C LEU A 91 21.09 -10.26 -11.52
N ARG A 92 20.53 -10.63 -10.37
CA ARG A 92 19.12 -11.02 -10.25
C ARG A 92 18.30 -9.79 -9.86
N TYR A 93 17.06 -9.73 -10.32
CA TYR A 93 16.15 -8.63 -9.98
C TYR A 93 14.70 -9.06 -10.16
N ARG A 94 13.79 -8.31 -9.50
CA ARG A 94 12.36 -8.28 -9.81
C ARG A 94 12.03 -6.96 -10.49
N LYS A 95 11.04 -6.99 -11.37
CA LYS A 95 10.50 -5.74 -11.92
C LYS A 95 9.83 -4.93 -10.83
N MET A 96 10.02 -3.62 -10.92
CA MET A 96 9.49 -2.65 -10.00
C MET A 96 8.58 -1.67 -10.75
N LYS A 97 7.56 -1.16 -10.07
CA LYS A 97 6.66 -0.13 -10.61
C LYS A 97 6.36 0.93 -9.58
N ALA A 98 5.89 2.10 -10.04
CA ALA A 98 5.33 3.09 -9.15
C ALA A 98 4.02 2.55 -8.57
N GLY A 99 3.94 2.48 -7.26
CA GLY A 99 2.78 1.98 -6.52
C GLY A 99 2.39 2.91 -5.38
N ARG A 100 1.09 2.98 -5.11
CA ARG A 100 0.56 3.76 -4.00
C ARG A 100 0.62 2.92 -2.73
N VAL A 101 1.40 3.36 -1.75
CA VAL A 101 1.61 2.68 -0.47
C VAL A 101 1.09 3.50 0.70
N ILE A 102 0.71 2.83 1.78
CA ILE A 102 0.34 3.50 3.02
C ILE A 102 1.63 3.80 3.78
N VAL A 103 1.92 5.09 3.99
CA VAL A 103 3.11 5.57 4.71
C VAL A 103 2.80 6.00 6.15
N GLY A 104 1.55 5.94 6.55
CA GLY A 104 1.13 6.28 7.91
C GLY A 104 -0.37 6.44 8.02
N TRP A 105 -0.80 6.84 9.20
CA TRP A 105 -2.19 7.03 9.54
C TRP A 105 -2.45 8.44 10.04
N ARG A 106 -3.66 8.94 9.81
CA ARG A 106 -4.17 10.16 10.47
C ARG A 106 -4.49 9.84 11.92
N LYS A 107 -4.62 10.86 12.74
CA LYS A 107 -5.05 10.69 14.14
C LYS A 107 -6.43 10.03 14.19
N TRP A 108 -6.55 8.99 14.99
CA TRP A 108 -7.78 8.25 15.22
C TRP A 108 -8.58 8.92 16.36
N ASP A 109 -9.26 10.02 16.06
CA ASP A 109 -10.21 10.68 16.96
C ASP A 109 -11.53 10.96 16.22
N PHE A 110 -12.59 11.21 16.97
CA PHE A 110 -13.92 11.40 16.41
C PHE A 110 -14.01 12.58 15.44
N VAL A 111 -13.26 13.65 15.71
CA VAL A 111 -13.23 14.85 14.85
C VAL A 111 -12.60 14.53 13.50
N THR A 112 -11.44 13.88 13.52
CA THR A 112 -10.73 13.46 12.29
C THR A 112 -11.56 12.44 11.49
N ILE A 113 -12.16 11.46 12.17
CA ILE A 113 -13.03 10.47 11.55
C ILE A 113 -14.24 11.15 10.91
N ALA A 114 -14.93 12.03 11.64
CA ALA A 114 -16.08 12.76 11.12
C ALA A 114 -15.74 13.57 9.86
N ALA A 115 -14.66 14.33 9.90
CA ALA A 115 -14.22 15.16 8.79
C ALA A 115 -13.83 14.32 7.56
N ARG A 116 -13.22 13.15 7.75
CA ARG A 116 -12.72 12.31 6.65
C ARG A 116 -13.74 11.33 6.11
N TYR A 117 -14.61 10.79 6.96
CA TYR A 117 -15.63 9.81 6.57
C TYR A 117 -16.87 10.49 5.97
N LYS A 118 -17.39 11.49 6.64
CA LYS A 118 -18.64 12.19 6.27
C LYS A 118 -18.41 13.43 5.38
N GLY A 119 -17.18 13.95 5.33
CA GLY A 119 -16.87 15.11 4.49
C GLY A 119 -17.42 16.44 4.99
N GLY A 120 -17.66 16.58 6.30
CA GLY A 120 -18.09 17.84 6.94
C GLY A 120 -19.58 18.17 6.77
N GLY A 121 -20.39 17.29 6.17
CA GLY A 121 -21.84 17.54 5.94
C GLY A 121 -22.73 17.46 7.17
N ASP A 122 -22.21 17.04 8.32
CA ASP A 122 -22.91 16.99 9.60
C ASP A 122 -21.97 17.50 10.71
N PRO A 123 -22.10 18.74 11.19
CA PRO A 123 -21.25 19.30 12.23
C PRO A 123 -21.27 18.51 13.55
N ALA A 124 -22.41 17.87 13.87
CA ALA A 124 -22.57 17.08 15.10
C ALA A 124 -22.11 15.62 14.95
N TYR A 125 -21.54 15.21 13.82
CA TYR A 125 -21.21 13.81 13.57
C TYR A 125 -20.13 13.27 14.52
N ALA A 126 -19.16 14.09 14.90
CA ALA A 126 -18.13 13.73 15.89
C ALA A 126 -18.74 13.43 17.27
N ASP A 127 -19.69 14.26 17.71
CA ASP A 127 -20.38 14.10 19.00
C ASP A 127 -21.26 12.85 19.00
N LYS A 128 -21.94 12.56 17.88
CA LYS A 128 -22.71 11.33 17.71
C LYS A 128 -21.83 10.09 17.80
N LEU A 129 -20.66 10.11 17.18
CA LEU A 129 -19.67 9.00 17.28
C LEU A 129 -19.19 8.82 18.73
N ALA A 130 -18.87 9.91 19.41
CA ALA A 130 -18.43 9.88 20.82
C ALA A 130 -19.53 9.32 21.73
N PHE A 131 -20.77 9.74 21.54
CA PHE A 131 -21.92 9.26 22.28
C PHE A 131 -22.10 7.75 22.12
N VAL A 132 -22.10 7.25 20.89
CA VAL A 132 -22.25 5.81 20.59
C VAL A 132 -21.09 5.01 21.17
N ALA A 133 -19.84 5.48 21.05
CA ALA A 133 -18.68 4.83 21.65
C ALA A 133 -18.78 4.72 23.17
N ASN A 134 -19.28 5.76 23.83
CA ASN A 134 -19.52 5.75 25.26
C ASN A 134 -20.61 4.75 25.69
N LEU A 135 -21.68 4.60 24.90
CA LEU A 135 -22.71 3.58 25.16
C LEU A 135 -22.11 2.16 25.14
N PHE A 136 -21.33 1.82 24.10
CA PHE A 136 -20.67 0.52 24.00
C PHE A 136 -19.64 0.27 25.12
N SER A 137 -18.95 1.30 25.57
CA SER A 137 -17.99 1.19 26.68
C SER A 137 -18.66 0.87 28.01
N ARG A 138 -19.90 1.32 28.22
CA ARG A 138 -20.70 1.07 29.43
C ARG A 138 -21.28 -0.35 29.48
N GLN A 139 -21.54 -0.97 28.31
CA GLN A 139 -22.10 -2.32 28.23
C GLN A 139 -21.07 -3.44 28.48
N LYS A 140 -19.76 -3.11 28.49
CA LYS A 140 -18.67 -4.06 28.77
C LYS A 140 -18.34 -4.22 30.26
N ARG A 141 -19.11 -3.62 31.16
CA ARG A 141 -19.03 -3.79 32.61
C ARG A 141 -20.25 -4.57 33.08
#